data_dd4c8539094a97197f9499de4bcb59c1
#
_entry.id   dd4c8539094a97197f9499de4bcb59c1
#
_cell.length_a   1.000
_cell.length_b   1.000
_cell.length_c   1.000
_cell.angle_alpha   90.00
_cell.angle_beta   90.00
_cell.angle_gamma   90.00
#
_symmetry.space_group_name_H-M   'P 1'
#
loop_
_entity.id
_entity.type
_entity.pdbx_description
1 polymer ?
#
loop_
_entity_poly.entity_id
_entity_poly.type
_entity_poly.pdbx_seq_one_letter_code
_entity_poly.pdbx_strand_id
1 'polypeptide(L)'
;MLLRSIVILVAMAAGTAFALDHPRLPYRVLHVISPAQLEATCPRGAFACAIADWGKRTCHVYVPNAHLPGWPSRRQLVAHEFRHCDGRAHD
;
A
#
# COMPACT_ATOMS: atom_id res chain seq x y z
N MET A 1 -12.87 -2.92 -26.89
CA MET A 1 -12.38 -3.00 -26.52
C MET A 1 -11.78 -2.49 -26.02
N LEU A 2 -11.55 -2.11 -25.88
CA LEU A 2 -10.92 -1.81 -25.46
C LEU A 2 -10.93 -1.40 -24.50
N LEU A 3 -11.15 -1.14 -24.15
CA LEU A 3 -11.01 -0.88 -23.32
C LEU A 3 -10.79 -1.21 -22.40
N ARG A 4 -10.62 -1.48 -22.24
CA ARG A 4 -10.31 -1.74 -21.44
C ARG A 4 -9.55 -1.46 -21.01
N SER A 5 -9.18 -1.28 -21.22
CA SER A 5 -8.39 -0.97 -20.76
C SER A 5 -8.36 -0.02 -20.12
N ILE A 6 -8.73 0.34 -20.04
CA ILE A 6 -8.57 1.09 -19.36
C ILE A 6 -8.61 1.04 -18.15
N VAL A 7 -8.96 0.72 -17.87
CA VAL A 7 -8.95 0.60 -16.79
C VAL A 7 -8.00 0.23 -16.16
N ILE A 8 -7.50 -0.04 -16.62
CA ILE A 8 -6.62 -0.36 -16.14
C ILE A 8 -5.92 0.39 -15.60
N LEU A 9 -6.04 1.06 -15.91
CA LEU A 9 -5.42 1.72 -15.43
C LEU A 9 -5.40 1.91 -14.27
N VAL A 10 -5.95 1.83 -14.07
CA VAL A 10 -5.97 2.03 -13.01
C VAL A 10 -5.40 1.38 -12.13
N ALA A 11 -5.35 0.63 -12.43
CA ALA A 11 -4.92 -0.02 -11.57
C ALA A 11 -3.72 0.22 -11.18
N MET A 12 -3.41 0.58 -11.65
CA MET A 12 -2.56 0.76 -11.22
C MET A 12 -2.46 1.21 -10.31
N ALA A 13 -2.83 1.13 -10.82
CA ALA A 13 -2.43 1.59 -10.06
C ALA A 13 -2.43 1.50 -8.72
N ALA A 14 -1.74 0.72 -8.17
CA ALA A 14 -1.64 0.73 -6.74
C ALA A 14 -1.38 2.13 -6.25
N GLY A 15 -0.55 2.86 -6.94
CA GLY A 15 -0.24 4.20 -6.53
C GLY A 15 -1.45 5.11 -6.47
N THR A 16 -2.36 4.94 -7.40
CA THR A 16 -3.55 5.78 -7.43
C THR A 16 -4.52 5.44 -6.32
N ALA A 17 -4.43 4.26 -5.73
CA ALA A 17 -5.27 3.91 -4.61
C ALA A 17 -5.05 4.85 -3.43
N PHE A 18 -3.93 5.53 -3.37
CA PHE A 18 -3.65 6.48 -2.30
C PHE A 18 -4.47 7.75 -2.38
N ALA A 19 -4.97 8.10 -3.54
CA ALA A 19 -5.63 9.37 -3.76
C ALA A 19 -7.15 9.28 -3.61
N LEU A 20 -7.71 8.08 -3.63
CA LEU A 20 -9.16 7.88 -3.65
C LEU A 20 -9.58 6.85 -2.61
N ASP A 21 -10.75 7.07 -2.02
CA ASP A 21 -11.36 6.05 -1.18
C ASP A 21 -11.78 4.87 -2.04
N HIS A 22 -11.77 3.70 -1.44
CA HIS A 22 -12.14 2.47 -2.11
C HIS A 22 -12.85 1.53 -1.13
N PRO A 23 -13.47 0.46 -1.61
CA PRO A 23 -14.05 -0.53 -0.70
C PRO A 23 -12.99 -1.13 0.21
N ARG A 24 -13.42 -1.47 1.41
CA ARG A 24 -12.53 -2.11 2.38
C ARG A 24 -12.01 -3.44 1.84
N LEU A 25 -10.74 -3.70 2.11
CA LEU A 25 -10.09 -4.97 1.78
C LEU A 25 -10.02 -5.79 3.06
N PRO A 26 -10.84 -6.85 3.19
CA PRO A 26 -10.97 -7.57 4.46
C PRO A 26 -9.77 -8.44 4.81
N TYR A 27 -9.03 -8.91 3.82
CA TYR A 27 -7.90 -9.77 4.07
C TYR A 27 -6.62 -8.94 4.06
N ARG A 28 -5.76 -9.14 5.06
CA ARG A 28 -4.57 -8.31 5.25
C ARG A 28 -3.35 -9.17 5.50
N VAL A 29 -2.28 -8.83 4.84
CA VAL A 29 -0.99 -9.51 5.01
C VAL A 29 0.05 -8.45 5.30
N LEU A 30 0.75 -8.60 6.43
CA LEU A 30 1.82 -7.70 6.81
C LEU A 30 3.15 -8.32 6.38
N HIS A 31 3.92 -7.54 5.60
CA HIS A 31 5.24 -7.92 5.13
C HIS A 31 6.26 -7.03 5.82
N VAL A 32 7.16 -7.63 6.59
CA VAL A 32 8.26 -6.90 7.23
C VAL A 32 9.51 -7.22 6.42
N ILE A 33 10.00 -6.24 5.68
CA ILE A 33 11.03 -6.45 4.67
C ILE A 33 12.20 -5.48 4.89
N SER A 34 13.31 -5.73 4.22
CA SER A 34 14.47 -4.86 4.35
C SER A 34 14.20 -3.50 3.71
N PRO A 35 14.90 -2.44 4.13
CA PRO A 35 14.76 -1.13 3.49
C PRO A 35 15.00 -1.18 1.98
N ALA A 36 15.95 -1.99 1.51
CA ALA A 36 16.22 -2.12 0.09
C ALA A 36 15.04 -2.76 -0.65
N GLN A 37 14.44 -3.78 -0.06
CA GLN A 37 13.25 -4.42 -0.64
C GLN A 37 12.07 -3.48 -0.60
N LEU A 38 11.95 -2.68 0.45
CA LEU A 38 10.88 -1.71 0.57
C LEU A 38 10.98 -0.67 -0.55
N GLU A 39 12.19 -0.20 -0.82
CA GLU A 39 12.41 0.76 -1.89
C GLU A 39 12.04 0.19 -3.26
N ALA A 40 12.28 -1.10 -3.45
CA ALA A 40 11.95 -1.77 -4.71
C ALA A 40 10.45 -2.06 -4.83
N THR A 41 9.73 -2.12 -3.73
CA THR A 41 8.33 -2.54 -3.70
C THR A 41 7.37 -1.35 -3.62
N CYS A 42 7.72 -0.36 -2.85
CA CYS A 42 6.86 0.80 -2.57
C CYS A 42 7.21 1.98 -3.46
N PRO A 43 6.30 2.96 -3.59
CA PRO A 43 6.62 4.18 -4.33
C PRO A 43 7.84 4.87 -3.75
N ARG A 44 8.57 5.57 -4.61
CA ARG A 44 9.80 6.27 -4.21
C ARG A 44 9.51 7.22 -3.05
N GLY A 45 10.34 7.16 -2.03
CA GLY A 45 10.25 8.04 -0.88
C GLY A 45 9.24 7.60 0.18
N ALA A 46 8.55 6.50 -0.04
CA ALA A 46 7.60 6.00 0.94
C ALA A 46 8.32 5.33 2.10
N PHE A 47 7.83 5.55 3.31
CA PHE A 47 8.32 4.85 4.50
C PHE A 47 7.71 3.45 4.63
N ALA A 48 6.58 3.23 3.97
CA ALA A 48 5.82 1.99 3.96
C ALA A 48 4.78 2.12 2.85
N CYS A 49 4.10 1.03 2.51
CA CYS A 49 3.01 1.14 1.56
C CYS A 49 2.01 0.01 1.73
N ALA A 50 0.83 0.23 1.16
CA ALA A 50 -0.22 -0.77 1.08
C ALA A 50 -0.53 -1.00 -0.39
N ILE A 51 -0.53 -2.25 -0.82
CA ILE A 51 -0.81 -2.63 -2.19
C ILE A 51 -2.01 -3.56 -2.20
N ALA A 52 -3.02 -3.19 -2.98
CA ALA A 52 -4.26 -3.93 -3.05
C ALA A 52 -4.20 -5.01 -4.11
N ASP A 53 -4.63 -6.20 -3.75
CA ASP A 53 -4.95 -7.25 -4.69
C ASP A 53 -6.48 -7.36 -4.71
N TRP A 54 -7.09 -6.68 -5.66
CA TRP A 54 -8.55 -6.58 -5.73
C TRP A 54 -9.21 -7.92 -5.99
N GLY A 55 -8.58 -8.75 -6.80
CA GLY A 55 -9.14 -10.06 -7.12
C GLY A 55 -9.25 -10.96 -5.92
N LYS A 56 -8.32 -10.85 -4.99
CA LYS A 56 -8.32 -11.64 -3.76
C LYS A 56 -8.82 -10.84 -2.57
N ARG A 57 -9.20 -9.60 -2.77
CA ARG A 57 -9.68 -8.71 -1.73
C ARG A 57 -8.68 -8.60 -0.58
N THR A 58 -7.41 -8.63 -0.92
CA THR A 58 -6.31 -8.67 0.04
C THR A 58 -5.51 -7.38 -0.04
N CYS A 59 -5.20 -6.84 1.13
CA CYS A 59 -4.35 -5.67 1.28
C CYS A 59 -2.99 -6.13 1.79
N HIS A 60 -1.95 -5.91 1.00
CA HIS A 60 -0.58 -6.22 1.38
C HIS A 60 0.07 -4.97 1.92
N VAL A 61 0.48 -5.00 3.18
CA VAL A 61 1.15 -3.88 3.82
C VAL A 61 2.63 -4.22 3.96
N TYR A 62 3.48 -3.30 3.52
CA TYR A 62 4.93 -3.48 3.54
C TYR A 62 5.54 -2.43 4.45
N VAL A 63 6.31 -2.89 5.44
CA VAL A 63 7.01 -2.01 6.37
C VAL A 63 8.46 -2.46 6.50
N PRO A 64 9.39 -1.54 6.87
CA PRO A 64 10.80 -1.92 7.01
C PRO A 64 11.01 -2.77 8.25
N ASN A 65 11.99 -3.68 8.16
CA ASN A 65 12.36 -4.53 9.27
C ASN A 65 13.35 -3.86 10.24
N ALA A 66 13.65 -2.59 10.00
CA ALA A 66 14.55 -1.81 10.83
C ALA A 66 13.96 -0.42 11.02
N HIS A 67 14.20 0.17 12.20
CA HIS A 67 13.82 1.55 12.46
C HIS A 67 14.97 2.46 12.03
N LEU A 68 14.71 3.27 11.00
CA LEU A 68 15.72 4.19 10.48
C LEU A 68 15.59 5.54 11.16
N PRO A 69 16.73 6.25 11.32
CA PRO A 69 16.70 7.56 11.97
C PRO A 69 15.72 8.52 11.28
N GLY A 70 14.89 9.17 12.08
CA GLY A 70 13.92 10.13 11.56
C GLY A 70 12.66 9.52 10.97
N TRP A 71 12.58 8.19 10.88
CA TRP A 71 11.39 7.54 10.37
C TRP A 71 10.36 7.34 11.47
N PRO A 72 9.07 7.26 11.09
CA PRO A 72 8.03 6.88 12.05
C PRO A 72 8.31 5.49 12.61
N SER A 73 7.75 5.19 13.77
CA SER A 73 7.85 3.85 14.35
C SER A 73 7.10 2.85 13.49
N ARG A 74 7.46 1.57 13.62
CA ARG A 74 6.74 0.52 12.90
C ARG A 74 5.26 0.55 13.25
N ARG A 75 4.94 0.75 14.51
CA ARG A 75 3.52 0.81 14.92
C ARG A 75 2.77 1.90 14.17
N GLN A 76 3.38 3.09 14.05
CA GLN A 76 2.76 4.19 13.33
C GLN A 76 2.59 3.86 11.86
N LEU A 77 3.61 3.26 11.25
CA LEU A 77 3.55 2.88 9.84
C LEU A 77 2.47 1.84 9.59
N VAL A 78 2.41 0.80 10.41
CA VAL A 78 1.40 -0.25 10.25
C VAL A 78 0.00 0.32 10.40
N ALA A 79 -0.21 1.16 11.43
CA ALA A 79 -1.53 1.76 11.65
C ALA A 79 -1.93 2.63 10.47
N HIS A 80 -1.01 3.41 9.93
CA HIS A 80 -1.27 4.28 8.80
C HIS A 80 -1.66 3.46 7.56
N GLU A 81 -0.89 2.41 7.25
CA GLU A 81 -1.16 1.61 6.06
C GLU A 81 -2.43 0.79 6.20
N PHE A 82 -2.76 0.32 7.40
CA PHE A 82 -4.02 -0.40 7.59
C PHE A 82 -5.24 0.50 7.34
N ARG A 83 -5.11 1.81 7.54
CA ARG A 83 -6.20 2.72 7.19
C ARG A 83 -6.46 2.68 5.69
N HIS A 84 -5.42 2.55 4.89
CA HIS A 84 -5.61 2.38 3.45
C HIS A 84 -6.33 1.07 3.13
N CYS A 85 -6.04 0.01 3.88
CA CYS A 85 -6.76 -1.26 3.72
C CYS A 85 -8.25 -1.10 4.02
N ASP A 86 -8.60 -0.19 4.92
CA ASP A 86 -9.98 0.12 5.25
C ASP A 86 -10.64 1.04 4.22
N GLY A 87 -9.95 1.36 3.15
CA GLY A 87 -10.52 2.14 2.06
C GLY A 87 -10.29 3.64 2.18
N ARG A 88 -9.40 4.08 3.07
CA ARG A 88 -9.18 5.50 3.30
C ARG A 88 -7.99 6.00 2.51
N ALA A 89 -8.21 7.08 1.79
CA ALA A 89 -7.15 7.76 1.06
C ALA A 89 -6.35 8.65 2.01
N HIS A 90 -5.25 9.17 1.52
CA HIS A 90 -4.49 10.20 2.22
C HIS A 90 -5.30 11.48 2.29
N ASP A 91 -5.17 12.17 3.38
CA ASP A 91 -5.83 13.47 3.57
C ASP A 91 -5.15 14.56 2.76
#